data_2efbad77c3b1d5c5e4b419e184d8ed5d
#
_entry.id   2efbad77c3b1d5c5e4b419e184d8ed5d
#
_cell.length_a   1.000
_cell.length_b   1.000
_cell.length_c   1.000
_cell.angle_alpha   90.00
_cell.angle_beta   90.00
_cell.angle_gamma   90.00
#
_symmetry.space_group_name_H-M   'P 1'
#
loop_
_entity.id
_entity.type
_entity.pdbx_description
1 polymer ?
#
loop_
_entity_poly.entity_id
_entity_poly.type
_entity_poly.pdbx_seq_one_letter_code
_entity_poly.pdbx_strand_id
1 'polypeptide(L)'
;MTAWKDVEQAAPELAARVRRLFDAGRHKTIATLRADGSPRISGIECEFADGELKFGSMAGARKGADLRRDPRFALHGPVVHPVEGKEADWPGEAKIAGRAVLAGPIEDGPAGDLFLADISEVATTRLNPEATLLVIEWWTPQRGLRVLERE
;
A
#
# COMPACT_ATOMS: atom_id res chain seq x y z
N MET A 1 11.23 7.40 11.02
CA MET A 1 10.06 7.17 10.15
C MET A 1 10.53 6.96 8.72
N THR A 2 9.94 6.01 8.03
CA THR A 2 10.26 5.70 6.63
C THR A 2 9.17 6.26 5.72
N ALA A 3 9.50 7.28 4.95
CA ALA A 3 8.61 7.91 3.98
C ALA A 3 8.67 7.21 2.62
N TRP A 4 7.72 7.51 1.73
CA TRP A 4 7.75 6.96 0.38
C TRP A 4 9.04 7.33 -0.39
N LYS A 5 9.53 8.54 -0.23
CA LYS A 5 10.80 8.97 -0.87
C LYS A 5 11.98 8.08 -0.47
N ASP A 6 11.97 7.53 0.75
CA ASP A 6 13.03 6.63 1.21
C ASP A 6 12.97 5.30 0.46
N VAL A 7 11.77 4.81 0.18
CA VAL A 7 11.56 3.60 -0.65
C VAL A 7 12.04 3.87 -2.08
N GLU A 8 11.69 5.01 -2.64
CA GLU A 8 12.13 5.40 -3.99
C GLU A 8 13.65 5.47 -4.12
N GLN A 9 14.33 5.96 -3.10
CA GLN A 9 15.80 6.03 -3.08
C GLN A 9 16.43 4.65 -2.92
N ALA A 10 15.87 3.80 -2.05
CA ALA A 10 16.45 2.49 -1.74
C ALA A 10 16.14 1.42 -2.78
N ALA A 11 14.95 1.45 -3.39
CA ALA A 11 14.48 0.43 -4.33
C ALA A 11 13.66 1.11 -5.45
N PRO A 12 14.32 1.88 -6.33
CA PRO A 12 13.60 2.73 -7.30
C PRO A 12 12.73 1.95 -8.29
N GLU A 13 13.16 0.78 -8.75
CA GLU A 13 12.37 -0.04 -9.68
C GLU A 13 11.12 -0.62 -9.03
N LEU A 14 11.26 -1.14 -7.80
CA LEU A 14 10.13 -1.62 -7.01
C LEU A 14 9.16 -0.48 -6.73
N ALA A 15 9.65 0.67 -6.29
CA ALA A 15 8.83 1.83 -6.00
C ALA A 15 8.05 2.30 -7.22
N ALA A 16 8.67 2.35 -8.38
CA ALA A 16 8.00 2.74 -9.63
C ALA A 16 6.89 1.76 -9.99
N ARG A 17 7.13 0.47 -9.83
CA ARG A 17 6.13 -0.58 -10.11
C ARG A 17 4.95 -0.48 -9.15
N VAL A 18 5.22 -0.33 -7.86
CA VAL A 18 4.18 -0.19 -6.83
C VAL A 18 3.34 1.05 -7.09
N ARG A 19 3.96 2.17 -7.39
CA ARG A 19 3.26 3.41 -7.68
C ARG A 19 2.32 3.28 -8.88
N ARG A 20 2.80 2.66 -9.98
CA ARG A 20 1.94 2.41 -11.15
C ARG A 20 0.73 1.56 -10.80
N LEU A 21 0.92 0.51 -10.00
CA LEU A 21 -0.17 -0.38 -9.58
C LEU A 21 -1.17 0.34 -8.67
N PHE A 22 -0.69 1.15 -7.75
CA PHE A 22 -1.57 1.96 -6.89
C PHE A 22 -2.32 3.03 -7.68
N ASP A 23 -1.67 3.67 -8.63
CA ASP A 23 -2.28 4.73 -9.45
C ASP A 23 -3.19 4.19 -10.56
N ALA A 24 -3.24 2.88 -10.77
CA ALA A 24 -4.11 2.25 -11.77
C ALA A 24 -5.61 2.39 -11.45
N GLY A 25 -5.98 2.70 -10.23
CA GLY A 25 -7.35 2.94 -9.82
C GLY A 25 -7.42 3.82 -8.58
N ARG A 26 -8.54 4.53 -8.45
CA ARG A 26 -8.74 5.46 -7.33
C ARG A 26 -8.91 4.73 -6.00
N HIS A 27 -9.64 3.61 -6.02
CA HIS A 27 -10.01 2.89 -4.79
C HIS A 27 -9.00 1.81 -4.45
N LYS A 28 -8.51 1.85 -3.22
CA LYS A 28 -7.64 0.86 -2.61
C LYS A 28 -8.37 0.23 -1.43
N THR A 29 -7.75 -0.78 -0.85
CA THR A 29 -8.25 -1.47 0.33
C THR A 29 -7.25 -1.30 1.47
N ILE A 30 -7.76 -0.92 2.65
CA ILE A 30 -6.95 -0.81 3.86
C ILE A 30 -7.44 -1.81 4.91
N ALA A 31 -6.49 -2.50 5.54
CA ALA A 31 -6.74 -3.29 6.74
C ALA A 31 -6.30 -2.49 7.95
N THR A 32 -7.15 -2.46 8.96
CA THR A 32 -6.89 -1.84 10.27
C THR A 32 -7.31 -2.82 11.36
N LEU A 33 -7.03 -2.51 12.62
CA LEU A 33 -7.33 -3.37 13.74
C LEU A 33 -8.41 -2.76 14.63
N ARG A 34 -9.46 -3.53 14.88
CA ARG A 34 -10.53 -3.16 15.82
C ARG A 34 -10.01 -3.17 17.26
N ALA A 35 -10.81 -2.65 18.17
CA ALA A 35 -10.45 -2.59 19.59
C ALA A 35 -10.13 -3.96 20.19
N ASP A 36 -10.78 -5.02 19.70
CA ASP A 36 -10.54 -6.40 20.17
C ASP A 36 -9.38 -7.09 19.44
N GLY A 37 -8.67 -6.37 18.54
CA GLY A 37 -7.56 -6.91 17.75
C GLY A 37 -7.97 -7.61 16.47
N SER A 38 -9.27 -7.76 16.21
CA SER A 38 -9.72 -8.38 14.96
C SER A 38 -9.52 -7.45 13.77
N PRO A 39 -9.21 -8.00 12.59
CA PRO A 39 -8.96 -7.17 11.41
C PRO A 39 -10.26 -6.59 10.83
N ARG A 40 -10.13 -5.37 10.31
CA ARG A 40 -11.17 -4.66 9.55
C ARG A 40 -10.65 -4.37 8.17
N ILE A 41 -11.48 -4.54 7.16
CA ILE A 41 -11.19 -4.12 5.78
C ILE A 41 -12.12 -2.97 5.43
N SER A 42 -11.56 -1.92 4.82
CA SER A 42 -12.30 -0.75 4.36
C SER A 42 -11.77 -0.30 3.00
N GLY A 43 -12.63 0.35 2.21
CA GLY A 43 -12.20 1.10 1.04
C GLY A 43 -11.50 2.38 1.47
N ILE A 44 -10.52 2.82 0.68
CA ILE A 44 -9.79 4.06 0.93
C ILE A 44 -9.22 4.62 -0.37
N GLU A 45 -9.02 5.93 -0.40
CA GLU A 45 -8.22 6.59 -1.43
C GLU A 45 -6.88 6.98 -0.81
N CYS A 46 -5.80 6.86 -1.57
CA CYS A 46 -4.49 7.31 -1.14
C CYS A 46 -3.74 7.94 -2.30
N GLU A 47 -2.77 8.78 -1.99
CA GLU A 47 -1.95 9.44 -2.99
C GLU A 47 -0.48 9.49 -2.57
N PHE A 48 0.39 9.47 -3.58
CA PHE A 48 1.80 9.73 -3.42
C PHE A 48 2.05 11.20 -3.74
N ALA A 49 2.39 11.98 -2.75
CA ALA A 49 2.65 13.42 -2.90
C ALA A 49 3.68 13.89 -1.89
N ASP A 50 4.51 14.85 -2.27
CA ASP A 50 5.52 15.47 -1.41
C ASP A 50 6.49 14.46 -0.78
N GLY A 51 6.79 13.37 -1.50
CA GLY A 51 7.66 12.32 -1.00
C GLY A 51 7.03 11.42 0.05
N GLU A 52 5.71 11.50 0.23
CA GLU A 52 4.94 10.77 1.22
C GLU A 52 3.85 9.92 0.55
N LEU A 53 3.41 8.88 1.24
CA LEU A 53 2.14 8.22 0.94
C LEU A 53 1.12 8.74 1.96
N LYS A 54 0.04 9.34 1.44
CA LYS A 54 -0.99 10.00 2.24
C LYS A 54 -2.33 9.32 2.05
N PHE A 55 -3.11 9.24 3.11
CA PHE A 55 -4.50 8.79 3.03
C PHE A 55 -5.34 9.44 4.12
N GLY A 56 -6.63 9.60 3.83
CA GLY A 56 -7.55 10.26 4.73
C GLY A 56 -8.64 9.33 5.25
N SER A 57 -9.22 9.70 6.38
CA SER A 57 -10.41 9.06 6.94
C SER A 57 -11.42 10.14 7.27
N MET A 58 -12.63 10.05 6.72
CA MET A 58 -13.71 10.98 7.03
C MET A 58 -14.06 10.93 8.51
N ALA A 59 -14.53 12.06 9.04
CA ALA A 59 -14.97 12.17 10.42
C ALA A 59 -16.00 11.09 10.76
N GLY A 60 -15.80 10.40 11.89
CA GLY A 60 -16.68 9.34 12.34
C GLY A 60 -16.46 7.98 11.69
N ALA A 61 -15.56 7.86 10.71
CA ALA A 61 -15.26 6.59 10.09
C ALA A 61 -14.52 5.66 11.08
N ARG A 62 -14.91 4.38 11.06
CA ARG A 62 -14.33 3.40 12.00
C ARG A 62 -12.86 3.13 11.74
N LYS A 63 -12.43 3.12 10.47
CA LYS A 63 -11.01 2.96 10.14
C LYS A 63 -10.15 4.07 10.73
N GLY A 64 -10.63 5.30 10.77
CA GLY A 64 -9.92 6.41 11.40
C GLY A 64 -9.80 6.23 12.92
N ALA A 65 -10.87 5.81 13.57
CA ALA A 65 -10.85 5.49 14.99
C ALA A 65 -9.89 4.33 15.29
N ASP A 66 -9.89 3.31 14.45
CA ASP A 66 -8.93 2.19 14.55
C ASP A 66 -7.48 2.72 14.50
N LEU A 67 -7.16 3.55 13.51
CA LEU A 67 -5.80 4.08 13.30
C LEU A 67 -5.34 5.01 14.43
N ARG A 68 -6.25 5.72 15.05
CA ARG A 68 -5.94 6.54 16.24
C ARG A 68 -5.60 5.68 17.45
N ARG A 69 -6.27 4.53 17.61
CA ARG A 69 -6.05 3.61 18.72
C ARG A 69 -4.84 2.70 18.47
N ASP A 70 -4.71 2.16 17.27
CA ASP A 70 -3.63 1.28 16.85
C ASP A 70 -3.22 1.68 15.43
N PRO A 71 -2.05 2.29 15.24
CA PRO A 71 -1.68 2.87 13.95
C PRO A 71 -1.31 1.85 12.87
N ARG A 72 -1.23 0.56 13.17
CA ARG A 72 -0.85 -0.46 12.19
C ARG A 72 -1.87 -0.55 11.08
N PHE A 73 -1.40 -0.59 9.85
CA PHE A 73 -2.23 -0.75 8.66
C PHE A 73 -1.55 -1.62 7.61
N ALA A 74 -2.35 -2.14 6.69
CA ALA A 74 -1.89 -2.71 5.44
C ALA A 74 -2.78 -2.22 4.31
N LEU A 75 -2.16 -1.84 3.19
CA LEU A 75 -2.83 -1.37 1.99
C LEU A 75 -2.63 -2.37 0.87
N HIS A 76 -3.69 -2.63 0.11
CA HIS A 76 -3.62 -3.36 -1.15
C HIS A 76 -4.03 -2.41 -2.28
N GLY A 77 -3.25 -2.38 -3.35
CA GLY A 77 -3.58 -1.61 -4.54
C GLY A 77 -4.82 -2.13 -5.25
N PRO A 78 -5.32 -1.40 -6.25
CA PRO A 78 -6.45 -1.86 -7.06
C PRO A 78 -6.17 -3.24 -7.65
N VAL A 79 -7.19 -4.10 -7.66
CA VAL A 79 -7.07 -5.44 -8.23
C VAL A 79 -7.15 -5.35 -9.75
N VAL A 80 -6.16 -5.90 -10.43
CA VAL A 80 -6.12 -6.03 -11.88
C VAL A 80 -6.19 -7.51 -12.23
N HIS A 81 -7.18 -7.89 -13.02
CA HIS A 81 -7.34 -9.29 -13.42
C HIS A 81 -6.45 -9.63 -14.61
N PRO A 82 -5.79 -10.79 -14.61
CA PRO A 82 -5.07 -11.25 -15.79
C PRO A 82 -6.07 -11.56 -16.92
N VAL A 83 -5.63 -11.33 -18.15
CA VAL A 83 -6.41 -11.65 -19.34
C VAL A 83 -6.07 -13.08 -19.76
N GLU A 84 -7.08 -13.93 -19.96
CA GLU A 84 -6.88 -15.30 -20.38
C GLU A 84 -6.08 -15.36 -21.70
N GLY A 85 -5.04 -16.17 -21.70
CA GLY A 85 -4.09 -16.27 -22.83
C GLY A 85 -3.00 -15.22 -22.85
N LYS A 86 -3.05 -14.22 -21.94
CA LYS A 86 -2.06 -13.13 -21.83
C LYS A 86 -1.61 -12.95 -20.39
N GLU A 87 -1.50 -14.02 -19.65
CA GLU A 87 -1.18 -13.98 -18.21
C GLU A 87 0.17 -13.32 -17.94
N ALA A 88 1.14 -13.47 -18.86
CA ALA A 88 2.45 -12.83 -18.74
C ALA A 88 2.38 -11.30 -18.76
N ASP A 89 1.33 -10.73 -19.32
CA ASP A 89 1.11 -9.27 -19.39
C ASP A 89 0.40 -8.74 -18.13
N TRP A 90 0.02 -9.61 -17.20
CA TRP A 90 -0.59 -9.18 -15.95
C TRP A 90 0.40 -8.30 -15.17
N PRO A 91 0.01 -7.05 -14.82
CA PRO A 91 0.92 -6.14 -14.14
C PRO A 91 1.24 -6.54 -12.69
N GLY A 92 0.50 -7.50 -12.13
CA GLY A 92 0.71 -7.96 -10.76
C GLY A 92 -0.15 -7.23 -9.76
N GLU A 93 0.24 -7.38 -8.50
CA GLU A 93 -0.39 -6.70 -7.37
C GLU A 93 0.65 -6.07 -6.46
N ALA A 94 0.25 -5.05 -5.70
CA ALA A 94 1.14 -4.34 -4.80
C ALA A 94 0.50 -4.15 -3.43
N LYS A 95 1.33 -4.23 -2.40
CA LYS A 95 0.93 -4.05 -0.99
C LYS A 95 1.93 -3.14 -0.29
N ILE A 96 1.41 -2.33 0.63
CA ILE A 96 2.22 -1.47 1.50
C ILE A 96 1.69 -1.62 2.92
N ALA A 97 2.57 -1.88 3.87
CA ALA A 97 2.21 -1.96 5.29
C ALA A 97 3.06 -1.01 6.10
N GLY A 98 2.55 -0.60 7.24
CA GLY A 98 3.26 0.31 8.13
C GLY A 98 2.40 0.80 9.27
N ARG A 99 2.72 2.00 9.73
CA ARG A 99 2.01 2.69 10.80
C ARG A 99 1.50 4.04 10.29
N ALA A 100 0.26 4.36 10.59
CA ALA A 100 -0.35 5.64 10.20
C ALA A 100 0.06 6.72 11.21
N VAL A 101 0.60 7.82 10.71
CA VAL A 101 0.99 8.98 11.51
C VAL A 101 -0.02 10.09 11.25
N LEU A 102 -0.73 10.51 12.29
CA LEU A 102 -1.72 11.59 12.17
C LEU A 102 -1.00 12.90 11.83
N ALA A 103 -1.38 13.49 10.70
CA ALA A 103 -0.77 14.72 10.21
C ALA A 103 -1.67 15.96 10.38
N GLY A 104 -2.90 15.77 10.89
CA GLY A 104 -3.85 16.84 11.11
C GLY A 104 -5.17 16.62 10.37
N PRO A 105 -5.98 17.66 10.21
CA PRO A 105 -7.24 17.55 9.47
C PRO A 105 -7.01 17.45 7.96
N ILE A 106 -7.98 16.89 7.27
CA ILE A 106 -8.03 16.94 5.80
C ILE A 106 -8.24 18.39 5.40
N GLU A 107 -7.32 18.94 4.58
CA GLU A 107 -7.40 20.36 4.17
C GLU A 107 -8.35 20.58 2.98
N ASP A 108 -8.24 19.71 1.96
CA ASP A 108 -9.02 19.82 0.71
C ASP A 108 -9.96 18.63 0.58
N GLY A 109 -11.16 18.75 1.18
CA GLY A 109 -12.14 17.68 1.09
C GLY A 109 -13.06 17.63 2.29
N PRO A 110 -13.75 16.50 2.50
CA PRO A 110 -14.64 16.34 3.66
C PRO A 110 -13.84 16.38 4.96
N ALA A 111 -14.51 16.80 6.04
CA ALA A 111 -13.89 16.81 7.37
C ALA A 111 -13.40 15.41 7.75
N GLY A 112 -12.24 15.35 8.38
CA GLY A 112 -11.63 14.09 8.81
C GLY A 112 -10.15 14.25 9.10
N ASP A 113 -9.49 13.11 9.24
CA ASP A 113 -8.08 13.02 9.57
C ASP A 113 -7.23 12.69 8.35
N LEU A 114 -6.11 13.38 8.22
CA LEU A 114 -5.06 13.05 7.25
C LEU A 114 -3.96 12.27 7.95
N PHE A 115 -3.55 11.16 7.34
CA PHE A 115 -2.45 10.31 7.81
C PHE A 115 -1.33 10.26 6.80
N LEU A 116 -0.09 10.19 7.30
CA LEU A 116 1.09 9.84 6.52
C LEU A 116 1.49 8.41 6.86
N ALA A 117 1.98 7.68 5.87
CA ALA A 117 2.48 6.33 6.09
C ALA A 117 3.92 6.34 6.58
N ASP A 118 4.15 5.75 7.76
CA ASP A 118 5.47 5.30 8.18
C ASP A 118 5.61 3.85 7.70
N ILE A 119 6.35 3.65 6.62
CA ILE A 119 6.35 2.42 5.84
C ILE A 119 7.28 1.38 6.47
N SER A 120 6.75 0.19 6.73
CA SER A 120 7.53 -0.94 7.24
C SER A 120 7.79 -2.03 6.19
N GLU A 121 6.95 -2.11 5.15
CA GLU A 121 7.09 -3.12 4.10
C GLU A 121 6.40 -2.67 2.83
N VAL A 122 7.05 -2.94 1.69
CA VAL A 122 6.49 -2.76 0.36
C VAL A 122 6.68 -4.06 -0.41
N ALA A 123 5.64 -4.57 -1.04
CA ALA A 123 5.71 -5.85 -1.75
C ALA A 123 4.95 -5.81 -3.07
N THR A 124 5.47 -6.58 -4.04
CA THR A 124 4.77 -6.85 -5.30
C THR A 124 4.75 -8.35 -5.56
N THR A 125 3.71 -8.80 -6.26
CA THR A 125 3.62 -10.15 -6.79
C THR A 125 3.29 -10.02 -8.28
N ARG A 126 4.05 -10.70 -9.13
CA ARG A 126 3.85 -10.72 -10.58
C ARG A 126 4.24 -12.09 -11.13
N LEU A 127 3.97 -12.34 -12.38
CA LEU A 127 4.48 -13.52 -13.07
C LEU A 127 5.83 -13.20 -13.74
N ASN A 128 6.67 -14.23 -13.88
CA ASN A 128 7.86 -14.12 -14.71
C ASN A 128 7.42 -14.02 -16.21
N PRO A 129 8.35 -13.65 -17.12
CA PRO A 129 8.00 -13.50 -18.54
C PRO A 129 7.38 -14.75 -19.19
N GLU A 130 7.75 -15.94 -18.73
CA GLU A 130 7.24 -17.22 -19.23
C GLU A 130 5.89 -17.61 -18.61
N ALA A 131 5.39 -16.83 -17.64
CA ALA A 131 4.16 -17.10 -16.89
C ALA A 131 4.15 -18.48 -16.20
N THR A 132 5.32 -18.92 -15.74
CA THR A 132 5.51 -20.22 -15.09
C THR A 132 5.72 -20.11 -13.57
N LEU A 133 6.22 -18.95 -13.10
CA LEU A 133 6.55 -18.71 -11.70
C LEU A 133 5.94 -17.39 -11.22
N LEU A 134 5.53 -17.37 -9.96
CA LEU A 134 5.27 -16.13 -9.25
C LEU A 134 6.58 -15.53 -8.78
N VAL A 135 6.76 -14.24 -9.05
CA VAL A 135 7.90 -13.46 -8.58
C VAL A 135 7.39 -12.51 -7.49
N ILE A 136 7.86 -12.72 -6.28
CA ILE A 136 7.50 -11.90 -5.13
C ILE A 136 8.71 -11.07 -4.76
N GLU A 137 8.56 -9.76 -4.81
CA GLU A 137 9.59 -8.82 -4.39
C GLU A 137 9.07 -8.07 -3.17
N TRP A 138 9.91 -7.93 -2.14
CA TRP A 138 9.54 -7.14 -0.96
C TRP A 138 10.75 -6.39 -0.41
N TRP A 139 10.46 -5.26 0.16
CA TRP A 139 11.45 -4.37 0.73
C TRP A 139 11.04 -3.98 2.14
N THR A 140 12.01 -3.98 3.04
CA THR A 140 11.88 -3.43 4.38
C THR A 140 13.08 -2.51 4.65
N PRO A 141 12.92 -1.48 5.50
CA PRO A 141 14.04 -0.58 5.82
C PRO A 141 15.25 -1.31 6.43
N GLN A 142 15.01 -2.40 7.15
CA GLN A 142 16.06 -3.15 7.85
C GLN A 142 16.84 -4.10 6.96
N ARG A 143 16.17 -4.70 5.97
CA ARG A 143 16.76 -5.79 5.17
C ARG A 143 16.92 -5.47 3.68
N GLY A 144 16.38 -4.34 3.23
CA GLY A 144 16.41 -3.99 1.82
C GLY A 144 15.53 -4.88 0.95
N LEU A 145 15.83 -4.90 -0.33
CA LEU A 145 15.04 -5.64 -1.33
C LEU A 145 15.40 -7.12 -1.33
N ARG A 146 14.37 -7.97 -1.32
CA ARG A 146 14.49 -9.42 -1.45
C ARG A 146 13.52 -9.92 -2.51
N VAL A 147 13.91 -10.99 -3.19
CA VAL A 147 13.13 -11.59 -4.27
C VAL A 147 12.98 -13.09 -4.02
N LEU A 148 11.77 -13.59 -4.20
CA LEU A 148 11.46 -15.01 -4.13
C LEU A 148 10.68 -15.41 -5.39
N GLU A 149 11.07 -16.52 -6.00
CA GLU A 149 10.32 -17.12 -7.10
C GLU A 149 9.73 -18.45 -6.63
N ARG A 150 8.46 -18.69 -6.97
CA ARG A 150 7.80 -19.95 -6.62
C ARG A 150 6.74 -20.33 -7.65
N GLU A 151 6.43 -21.65 -7.73
CA GLU A 151 5.33 -22.19 -8.53
C GLU A 151 3.96 -21.88 -7.92
#